data_26bf6569c33bcf2559802463dc8e06a7
#
_entry.id   26bf6569c33bcf2559802463dc8e06a7
#
_cell.length_a   1.000
_cell.length_b   1.000
_cell.length_c   1.000
_cell.angle_alpha   90.00
_cell.angle_beta   90.00
_cell.angle_gamma   90.00
#
_symmetry.space_group_name_H-M   'P 1'
#
loop_
_entity.id
_entity.type
_entity.pdbx_description
1 polymer ?
#
loop_
_entity_poly.entity_id
_entity_poly.type
_entity_poly.pdbx_seq_one_letter_code
_entity_poly.pdbx_strand_id
1 'polypeptide(L)'
;MKHVVIVRPKVGFGLGGAETHAGMIALKLLERGYKVSVLAQEISFPKEVLGEINFLQVKKRGRGSLLKYLFFLKEANRVLESLKKDYLLLSPFRFPKADLLILCDPLFKFWLKQRPLPRIIKEISNLGIRARVFLKYEELCLRSAKRIIALFSPTVELLENLYPEVVHKVAVCHMGIDHKRFTPELKKQKNALREKYRLDPKDFIILFVGNEPRRKGLSLLLEVFLKLPENVKLLIAGIQGKSQERIVYLGKVQNIEEFYALSDLVVLPTLYDPGALTTLEALASGTPIITSVFDGAKEFIKEGVNGWITTLEKEELLQKMHLAMKTKISEEACSQSISHLTWDSYVDCLVSQMEGL
;
A
#
# COMPACT_ATOMS: atom_id res chain seq x y z
N MET A 1 16.83 -27.02 1.21
CA MET A 1 16.57 -25.56 1.04
C MET A 1 15.09 -25.42 0.72
N LYS A 2 14.33 -24.71 1.56
CA LYS A 2 12.89 -24.51 1.32
C LYS A 2 12.70 -23.63 0.08
N HIS A 3 11.82 -24.03 -0.84
CA HIS A 3 11.55 -23.32 -2.07
C HIS A 3 10.21 -22.55 -1.96
N VAL A 4 10.24 -21.24 -2.25
CA VAL A 4 9.06 -20.37 -2.27
C VAL A 4 8.83 -19.83 -3.68
N VAL A 5 7.59 -19.95 -4.16
CA VAL A 5 7.14 -19.35 -5.41
C VAL A 5 6.25 -18.15 -5.09
N ILE A 6 6.68 -16.95 -5.44
CA ILE A 6 5.90 -15.72 -5.27
C ILE A 6 5.14 -15.45 -6.57
N VAL A 7 3.80 -15.33 -6.50
CA VAL A 7 2.96 -15.09 -7.68
C VAL A 7 2.26 -13.73 -7.62
N ARG A 8 2.60 -12.86 -8.59
CA ARG A 8 1.95 -11.55 -8.82
C ARG A 8 2.26 -11.10 -10.25
N PRO A 9 1.34 -10.37 -10.95
CA PRO A 9 1.60 -9.91 -12.31
C PRO A 9 2.87 -9.09 -12.49
N LYS A 10 3.23 -8.29 -11.49
CA LYS A 10 4.47 -7.51 -11.45
C LYS A 10 5.11 -7.60 -10.07
N VAL A 11 6.42 -7.75 -10.01
CA VAL A 11 7.17 -7.87 -8.75
C VAL A 11 8.45 -7.04 -8.83
N GLY A 12 8.71 -6.23 -7.80
CA GLY A 12 9.97 -5.48 -7.70
C GLY A 12 9.80 -3.97 -7.58
N PHE A 13 10.90 -3.25 -7.74
CA PHE A 13 11.03 -1.85 -7.36
C PHE A 13 10.65 -0.88 -8.50
N GLY A 14 10.11 0.29 -8.12
CA GLY A 14 9.73 1.33 -9.07
C GLY A 14 8.47 1.04 -9.91
N LEU A 15 7.77 -0.06 -9.64
CA LEU A 15 6.56 -0.48 -10.34
C LEU A 15 5.27 -0.06 -9.61
N GLY A 16 5.32 0.05 -8.28
CA GLY A 16 4.20 0.43 -7.41
C GLY A 16 4.42 -0.10 -6.00
N GLY A 17 3.57 0.30 -5.03
CA GLY A 17 3.72 -0.09 -3.62
C GLY A 17 3.58 -1.59 -3.38
N ALA A 18 2.52 -2.21 -3.92
CA ALA A 18 2.29 -3.64 -3.76
C ALA A 18 3.31 -4.51 -4.55
N GLU A 19 3.86 -3.99 -5.65
CA GLU A 19 4.95 -4.60 -6.40
C GLU A 19 6.27 -4.54 -5.61
N THR A 20 6.55 -3.38 -4.99
CA THR A 20 7.71 -3.20 -4.10
C THR A 20 7.60 -4.10 -2.88
N HIS A 21 6.42 -4.21 -2.26
CA HIS A 21 6.16 -5.13 -1.16
C HIS A 21 6.50 -6.58 -1.53
N ALA A 22 6.02 -7.07 -2.69
CA ALA A 22 6.34 -8.41 -3.17
C ALA A 22 7.85 -8.59 -3.46
N GLY A 23 8.50 -7.55 -3.98
CA GLY A 23 9.94 -7.51 -4.21
C GLY A 23 10.75 -7.61 -2.92
N MET A 24 10.36 -6.87 -1.88
CA MET A 24 11.01 -6.93 -0.56
C MET A 24 10.86 -8.31 0.08
N ILE A 25 9.69 -8.95 -0.03
CA ILE A 25 9.52 -10.33 0.44
C ILE A 25 10.52 -11.25 -0.27
N ALA A 26 10.64 -11.14 -1.60
CA ALA A 26 11.58 -11.96 -2.36
C ALA A 26 13.04 -11.80 -1.87
N LEU A 27 13.49 -10.54 -1.71
CA LEU A 27 14.84 -10.24 -1.22
C LEU A 27 15.09 -10.81 0.18
N LYS A 28 14.17 -10.54 1.09
CA LYS A 28 14.32 -10.96 2.48
C LYS A 28 14.23 -12.48 2.68
N LEU A 29 13.55 -13.19 1.78
CA LEU A 29 13.56 -14.65 1.76
C LEU A 29 14.88 -15.20 1.20
N LEU A 30 15.48 -14.57 0.17
CA LEU A 30 16.81 -14.91 -0.33
C LEU A 30 17.88 -14.71 0.76
N GLU A 31 17.87 -13.58 1.47
CA GLU A 31 18.78 -13.30 2.59
C GLU A 31 18.70 -14.39 3.68
N ARG A 32 17.53 -15.05 3.84
CA ARG A 32 17.31 -16.18 4.77
C ARG A 32 17.62 -17.55 4.19
N GLY A 33 18.21 -17.60 3.00
CA GLY A 33 18.64 -18.83 2.35
C GLY A 33 17.51 -19.64 1.70
N TYR A 34 16.34 -19.03 1.45
CA TYR A 34 15.29 -19.69 0.66
C TYR A 34 15.64 -19.69 -0.83
N LYS A 35 15.27 -20.73 -1.54
CA LYS A 35 15.19 -20.68 -3.00
C LYS A 35 13.95 -19.92 -3.39
N VAL A 36 14.09 -18.82 -4.12
CA VAL A 36 12.98 -17.95 -4.51
C VAL A 36 12.75 -18.02 -6.01
N SER A 37 11.52 -18.37 -6.40
CA SER A 37 11.02 -18.20 -7.76
C SER A 37 9.98 -17.10 -7.79
N VAL A 38 10.00 -16.26 -8.82
CA VAL A 38 9.01 -15.19 -9.03
C VAL A 38 8.23 -15.49 -10.31
N LEU A 39 6.96 -15.83 -10.14
CA LEU A 39 6.02 -16.08 -11.23
C LEU A 39 5.29 -14.78 -11.58
N ALA A 40 5.74 -14.10 -12.63
CA ALA A 40 5.27 -12.77 -12.99
C ALA A 40 5.31 -12.50 -14.49
N GLN A 41 4.65 -11.42 -14.92
CA GLN A 41 4.74 -10.88 -16.28
C GLN A 41 5.90 -9.90 -16.43
N GLU A 42 6.32 -9.29 -15.31
CA GLU A 42 7.36 -8.27 -15.26
C GLU A 42 8.03 -8.29 -13.89
N ILE A 43 9.36 -8.24 -13.88
CA ILE A 43 10.15 -8.10 -12.66
C ILE A 43 11.08 -6.88 -12.77
N SER A 44 11.38 -6.27 -11.62
CA SER A 44 12.31 -5.15 -11.51
C SER A 44 13.09 -5.26 -10.21
N PHE A 45 14.31 -5.80 -10.29
CA PHE A 45 15.21 -5.98 -9.16
C PHE A 45 16.57 -5.35 -9.46
N PRO A 46 17.39 -5.04 -8.44
CA PRO A 46 18.79 -4.69 -8.61
C PRO A 46 19.53 -5.79 -9.38
N LYS A 47 20.53 -5.41 -10.18
CA LYS A 47 21.29 -6.36 -11.04
C LYS A 47 21.97 -7.47 -10.23
N GLU A 48 22.42 -7.14 -9.04
CA GLU A 48 23.12 -8.02 -8.10
C GLU A 48 22.26 -9.20 -7.67
N VAL A 49 20.94 -9.01 -7.62
CA VAL A 49 19.99 -10.01 -7.11
C VAL A 49 19.28 -10.77 -8.24
N LEU A 50 19.30 -10.24 -9.47
CA LEU A 50 18.58 -10.85 -10.60
C LEU A 50 19.06 -12.28 -10.90
N GLY A 51 20.33 -12.59 -10.66
CA GLY A 51 20.91 -13.93 -10.85
C GLY A 51 20.47 -14.97 -9.81
N GLU A 52 20.00 -14.52 -8.64
CA GLU A 52 19.56 -15.38 -7.54
C GLU A 52 18.06 -15.71 -7.61
N ILE A 53 17.29 -14.89 -8.33
CA ILE A 53 15.84 -15.05 -8.50
C ILE A 53 15.55 -15.90 -9.73
N ASN A 54 14.88 -17.04 -9.53
CA ASN A 54 14.37 -17.81 -10.64
C ASN A 54 13.10 -17.17 -11.21
N PHE A 55 13.25 -16.45 -12.35
CA PHE A 55 12.12 -15.79 -13.00
C PHE A 55 11.30 -16.73 -13.86
N LEU A 56 10.09 -17.02 -13.43
CA LEU A 56 9.08 -17.79 -14.15
C LEU A 56 8.16 -16.84 -14.92
N GLN A 57 8.50 -16.60 -16.18
CA GLN A 57 7.82 -15.60 -16.99
C GLN A 57 6.43 -16.02 -17.44
N VAL A 58 5.44 -15.17 -17.18
CA VAL A 58 4.06 -15.28 -17.68
C VAL A 58 3.83 -14.28 -18.81
N LYS A 59 3.33 -14.74 -19.95
CA LYS A 59 3.06 -13.85 -21.10
C LYS A 59 1.91 -12.88 -20.81
N LYS A 60 2.09 -11.61 -21.16
CA LYS A 60 1.02 -10.59 -21.09
C LYS A 60 0.00 -10.85 -22.18
N ARG A 61 -1.28 -11.03 -21.82
CA ARG A 61 -2.40 -11.22 -22.75
C ARG A 61 -3.67 -10.54 -22.23
N GLY A 62 -4.62 -10.29 -23.14
CA GLY A 62 -5.94 -9.74 -22.82
C GLY A 62 -6.02 -8.21 -22.88
N ARG A 63 -7.24 -7.71 -23.14
CA ARG A 63 -7.60 -6.29 -23.09
C ARG A 63 -8.54 -6.04 -21.90
N GLY A 64 -8.37 -4.92 -21.22
CA GLY A 64 -9.14 -4.62 -20.00
C GLY A 64 -8.71 -5.46 -18.78
N SER A 65 -9.14 -5.05 -17.59
CA SER A 65 -8.68 -5.63 -16.32
C SER A 65 -9.13 -7.08 -16.11
N LEU A 66 -10.35 -7.43 -16.53
CA LEU A 66 -10.89 -8.77 -16.34
C LEU A 66 -10.15 -9.81 -17.18
N LEU A 67 -10.02 -9.57 -18.50
CA LEU A 67 -9.33 -10.52 -19.38
C LEU A 67 -7.84 -10.64 -19.03
N LYS A 68 -7.17 -9.51 -18.69
CA LYS A 68 -5.78 -9.55 -18.20
C LYS A 68 -5.64 -10.44 -16.97
N TYR A 69 -6.56 -10.31 -16.01
CA TYR A 69 -6.59 -11.13 -14.79
C TYR A 69 -6.79 -12.62 -15.11
N LEU A 70 -7.82 -12.97 -15.89
CA LEU A 70 -8.13 -14.36 -16.22
C LEU A 70 -7.01 -15.03 -17.04
N PHE A 71 -6.42 -14.32 -17.99
CA PHE A 71 -5.27 -14.83 -18.74
C PHE A 71 -4.03 -15.00 -17.85
N PHE A 72 -3.78 -14.08 -16.93
CA PHE A 72 -2.70 -14.24 -15.98
C PHE A 72 -2.90 -15.51 -15.14
N LEU A 73 -4.09 -15.71 -14.57
CA LEU A 73 -4.40 -16.91 -13.78
C LEU A 73 -4.19 -18.19 -14.59
N LYS A 74 -4.68 -18.23 -15.83
CA LYS A 74 -4.56 -19.39 -16.72
C LYS A 74 -3.10 -19.74 -17.02
N GLU A 75 -2.32 -18.75 -17.45
CA GLU A 75 -0.91 -18.99 -17.81
C GLU A 75 -0.05 -19.27 -16.58
N ALA A 76 -0.30 -18.58 -15.46
CA ALA A 76 0.41 -18.84 -14.21
C ALA A 76 0.14 -20.27 -13.70
N ASN A 77 -1.11 -20.75 -13.72
CA ASN A 77 -1.42 -22.13 -13.37
C ASN A 77 -0.70 -23.15 -14.28
N ARG A 78 -0.65 -22.90 -15.60
CA ARG A 78 0.08 -23.75 -16.54
C ARG A 78 1.56 -23.86 -16.18
N VAL A 79 2.20 -22.74 -15.79
CA VAL A 79 3.61 -22.76 -15.36
C VAL A 79 3.76 -23.53 -14.05
N LEU A 80 2.88 -23.31 -13.08
CA LEU A 80 2.91 -24.05 -11.80
C LEU A 80 2.72 -25.56 -11.97
N GLU A 81 1.84 -25.99 -12.88
CA GLU A 81 1.61 -27.41 -13.20
C GLU A 81 2.84 -28.09 -13.82
N SER A 82 3.71 -27.33 -14.49
CA SER A 82 4.96 -27.84 -15.05
C SER A 82 6.09 -27.97 -14.02
N LEU A 83 5.94 -27.39 -12.82
CA LEU A 83 6.92 -27.50 -11.74
C LEU A 83 6.68 -28.75 -10.91
N LYS A 84 7.75 -29.39 -10.44
CA LYS A 84 7.63 -30.40 -9.38
C LYS A 84 7.08 -29.71 -8.12
N LYS A 85 6.09 -30.32 -7.48
CA LYS A 85 5.40 -29.77 -6.31
C LYS A 85 6.25 -29.88 -5.02
N ASP A 86 7.38 -29.19 -5.01
CA ASP A 86 8.29 -29.08 -3.86
C ASP A 86 8.54 -27.60 -3.57
N TYR A 87 7.45 -26.86 -3.46
CA TYR A 87 7.48 -25.42 -3.16
C TYR A 87 6.25 -25.00 -2.38
N LEU A 88 6.39 -23.89 -1.63
CA LEU A 88 5.29 -23.16 -1.01
C LEU A 88 4.87 -21.99 -1.94
N LEU A 89 3.58 -21.90 -2.21
CA LEU A 89 3.01 -20.85 -3.06
C LEU A 89 2.58 -19.65 -2.20
N LEU A 90 3.34 -18.56 -2.26
CA LEU A 90 3.06 -17.30 -1.59
C LEU A 90 2.46 -16.31 -2.60
N SER A 91 1.28 -15.78 -2.31
CA SER A 91 0.62 -14.84 -3.20
C SER A 91 0.23 -13.52 -2.52
N PRO A 92 0.96 -12.44 -2.79
CA PRO A 92 0.51 -11.07 -2.49
C PRO A 92 -0.42 -10.53 -3.59
N PHE A 93 -1.31 -11.39 -4.07
CA PHE A 93 -2.26 -11.11 -5.16
C PHE A 93 -3.45 -12.06 -5.08
N ARG A 94 -4.60 -11.71 -5.64
CA ARG A 94 -5.76 -12.63 -5.73
C ARG A 94 -5.48 -13.81 -6.66
N PHE A 95 -4.78 -14.79 -6.15
CA PHE A 95 -4.44 -16.02 -6.84
C PHE A 95 -5.01 -17.22 -6.06
N PRO A 96 -5.89 -18.04 -6.66
CA PRO A 96 -6.46 -19.21 -6.00
C PRO A 96 -5.41 -20.27 -5.68
N LYS A 97 -5.67 -21.06 -4.63
CA LYS A 97 -4.81 -22.19 -4.19
C LYS A 97 -3.42 -21.75 -3.69
N ALA A 98 -3.24 -20.47 -3.29
CA ALA A 98 -2.03 -20.08 -2.58
C ALA A 98 -1.95 -20.81 -1.24
N ASP A 99 -0.74 -21.27 -0.86
CA ASP A 99 -0.53 -21.78 0.48
C ASP A 99 -0.59 -20.61 1.48
N LEU A 100 0.08 -19.50 1.17
CA LEU A 100 0.04 -18.26 1.93
C LEU A 100 -0.49 -17.10 1.06
N LEU A 101 -1.69 -16.61 1.38
CA LEU A 101 -2.32 -15.47 0.71
C LEU A 101 -2.07 -14.20 1.53
N ILE A 102 -1.43 -13.18 0.95
CA ILE A 102 -1.20 -11.90 1.61
C ILE A 102 -2.19 -10.85 1.08
N LEU A 103 -2.93 -10.21 1.98
CA LEU A 103 -3.95 -9.21 1.65
C LEU A 103 -3.34 -7.80 1.53
N CYS A 104 -2.55 -7.57 0.49
CA CYS A 104 -2.01 -6.25 0.17
C CYS A 104 -2.86 -5.47 -0.84
N ASP A 105 -3.68 -6.15 -1.64
CA ASP A 105 -4.66 -5.53 -2.52
C ASP A 105 -6.01 -5.33 -1.78
N PRO A 106 -6.77 -4.27 -2.11
CA PRO A 106 -8.08 -4.03 -1.51
C PRO A 106 -9.03 -5.22 -1.65
N LEU A 107 -9.75 -5.59 -0.58
CA LEU A 107 -10.85 -6.54 -0.65
C LEU A 107 -11.93 -5.97 -1.58
N PHE A 108 -12.18 -6.68 -2.68
CA PHE A 108 -13.03 -6.17 -3.75
C PHE A 108 -14.49 -6.01 -3.31
N LYS A 109 -14.99 -6.92 -2.48
CA LYS A 109 -16.34 -6.83 -1.89
C LYS A 109 -16.53 -5.55 -1.08
N PHE A 110 -15.53 -5.15 -0.29
CA PHE A 110 -15.56 -3.90 0.46
C PHE A 110 -15.40 -2.68 -0.46
N TRP A 111 -14.45 -2.72 -1.40
CA TRP A 111 -14.23 -1.65 -2.37
C TRP A 111 -15.49 -1.32 -3.17
N LEU A 112 -16.29 -2.32 -3.56
CA LEU A 112 -17.55 -2.08 -4.27
C LEU A 112 -18.53 -1.22 -3.45
N LYS A 113 -18.50 -1.32 -2.11
CA LYS A 113 -19.32 -0.50 -1.21
C LYS A 113 -18.74 0.92 -1.05
N GLN A 114 -17.41 1.04 -0.96
CA GLN A 114 -16.72 2.30 -0.66
C GLN A 114 -16.52 3.23 -1.86
N ARG A 115 -16.42 2.68 -3.07
CA ARG A 115 -16.11 3.50 -4.25
C ARG A 115 -17.07 4.67 -4.43
N PRO A 116 -16.54 5.88 -4.82
CA PRO A 116 -17.32 7.11 -4.89
C PRO A 116 -18.16 7.15 -6.18
N LEU A 117 -19.24 6.41 -6.21
CA LEU A 117 -20.21 6.37 -7.33
C LEU A 117 -21.61 6.64 -6.81
N PRO A 118 -22.49 7.28 -7.57
CA PRO A 118 -23.91 7.36 -7.26
C PRO A 118 -24.51 5.97 -7.01
N ARG A 119 -25.47 5.86 -6.07
CA ARG A 119 -26.04 4.60 -5.62
C ARG A 119 -26.53 3.71 -6.78
N ILE A 120 -27.30 4.28 -7.70
CA ILE A 120 -27.83 3.57 -8.88
C ILE A 120 -26.70 3.00 -9.74
N ILE A 121 -25.65 3.80 -10.00
CA ILE A 121 -24.49 3.35 -10.79
C ILE A 121 -23.72 2.25 -10.05
N LYS A 122 -23.60 2.33 -8.72
CA LYS A 122 -23.01 1.24 -7.92
C LYS A 122 -23.80 -0.06 -8.10
N GLU A 123 -25.10 -0.02 -7.93
CA GLU A 123 -25.97 -1.19 -8.02
C GLU A 123 -25.86 -1.85 -9.41
N ILE A 124 -26.04 -1.08 -10.49
CA ILE A 124 -25.90 -1.59 -11.87
C ILE A 124 -24.51 -2.18 -12.12
N SER A 125 -23.45 -1.48 -11.70
CA SER A 125 -22.08 -1.94 -11.94
C SER A 125 -21.68 -3.14 -11.07
N ASN A 126 -22.33 -3.34 -9.91
CA ASN A 126 -22.14 -4.52 -9.07
C ASN A 126 -22.80 -5.77 -9.68
N LEU A 127 -23.86 -5.61 -10.47
CA LEU A 127 -24.51 -6.69 -11.22
C LEU A 127 -23.73 -7.12 -12.47
N GLY A 128 -22.76 -6.34 -12.91
CA GLY A 128 -21.97 -6.62 -14.11
C GLY A 128 -21.10 -7.88 -13.99
N ILE A 129 -20.89 -8.57 -15.12
CA ILE A 129 -20.06 -9.80 -15.19
C ILE A 129 -18.70 -9.61 -14.54
N ARG A 130 -18.06 -8.46 -14.76
CA ARG A 130 -16.75 -8.14 -14.16
C ARG A 130 -16.79 -8.21 -12.63
N ALA A 131 -17.78 -7.58 -12.01
CA ALA A 131 -17.90 -7.56 -10.55
C ALA A 131 -18.15 -8.96 -10.00
N ARG A 132 -19.06 -9.72 -10.61
CA ARG A 132 -19.36 -11.10 -10.21
C ARG A 132 -18.13 -12.01 -10.30
N VAL A 133 -17.34 -11.90 -11.37
CA VAL A 133 -16.13 -12.69 -11.52
C VAL A 133 -15.09 -12.32 -10.47
N PHE A 134 -14.82 -11.03 -10.25
CA PHE A 134 -13.85 -10.62 -9.23
C PHE A 134 -14.28 -11.01 -7.81
N LEU A 135 -15.57 -10.91 -7.47
CA LEU A 135 -16.12 -11.39 -6.18
C LEU A 135 -15.93 -12.89 -6.02
N LYS A 136 -16.29 -13.67 -7.04
CA LYS A 136 -16.12 -15.14 -7.03
C LYS A 136 -14.65 -15.54 -6.83
N TYR A 137 -13.74 -14.88 -7.53
CA TYR A 137 -12.30 -15.17 -7.38
C TYR A 137 -11.74 -14.69 -6.03
N GLU A 138 -12.21 -13.57 -5.48
CA GLU A 138 -11.84 -13.15 -4.13
C GLU A 138 -12.26 -14.19 -3.10
N GLU A 139 -13.51 -14.63 -3.13
CA GLU A 139 -14.02 -15.69 -2.25
C GLU A 139 -13.24 -17.00 -2.44
N LEU A 140 -12.98 -17.41 -3.69
CA LEU A 140 -12.21 -18.60 -4.00
C LEU A 140 -10.78 -18.52 -3.43
N CYS A 141 -10.11 -17.38 -3.58
CA CYS A 141 -8.75 -17.17 -3.04
C CYS A 141 -8.75 -17.28 -1.52
N LEU A 142 -9.70 -16.59 -0.86
CA LEU A 142 -9.81 -16.60 0.60
C LEU A 142 -10.12 -18.01 1.14
N ARG A 143 -11.06 -18.74 0.51
CA ARG A 143 -11.44 -20.09 0.96
C ARG A 143 -10.36 -21.13 0.68
N SER A 144 -9.67 -21.05 -0.46
CA SER A 144 -8.69 -22.04 -0.88
C SER A 144 -7.29 -21.85 -0.25
N ALA A 145 -6.95 -20.67 0.26
CA ALA A 145 -5.69 -20.42 0.94
C ALA A 145 -5.59 -21.27 2.21
N LYS A 146 -4.42 -21.84 2.49
CA LYS A 146 -4.16 -22.56 3.75
C LYS A 146 -3.99 -21.57 4.91
N ARG A 147 -3.29 -20.45 4.68
CA ARG A 147 -3.11 -19.36 5.61
C ARG A 147 -3.36 -18.02 4.90
N ILE A 148 -3.96 -17.07 5.59
CA ILE A 148 -4.20 -15.71 5.11
C ILE A 148 -3.43 -14.74 5.99
N ILE A 149 -2.69 -13.82 5.39
CA ILE A 149 -1.95 -12.78 6.10
C ILE A 149 -2.64 -11.44 5.89
N ALA A 150 -3.12 -10.86 6.97
CA ALA A 150 -3.52 -9.46 7.05
C ALA A 150 -2.29 -8.61 7.40
N LEU A 151 -2.11 -7.49 6.72
CA LEU A 151 -0.98 -6.58 6.99
C LEU A 151 -1.22 -5.73 8.24
N PHE A 152 -2.49 -5.57 8.63
CA PHE A 152 -2.92 -4.74 9.76
C PHE A 152 -4.18 -5.34 10.40
N SER A 153 -4.36 -5.10 11.70
CA SER A 153 -5.50 -5.63 12.48
C SER A 153 -6.87 -5.20 11.94
N PRO A 154 -7.09 -3.95 11.44
CA PRO A 154 -8.38 -3.57 10.87
C PRO A 154 -8.84 -4.41 9.66
N THR A 155 -7.91 -5.09 8.99
CA THR A 155 -8.27 -6.02 7.90
C THR A 155 -8.92 -7.30 8.45
N VAL A 156 -8.57 -7.73 9.66
CA VAL A 156 -9.20 -8.90 10.32
C VAL A 156 -10.64 -8.59 10.65
N GLU A 157 -10.92 -7.43 11.29
CA GLU A 157 -12.29 -6.96 11.60
C GLU A 157 -13.15 -6.88 10.34
N LEU A 158 -12.54 -6.46 9.23
CA LEU A 158 -13.23 -6.40 7.95
C LEU A 158 -13.55 -7.79 7.40
N LEU A 159 -12.64 -8.77 7.57
CA LEU A 159 -12.89 -10.16 7.19
C LEU A 159 -13.96 -10.81 8.06
N GLU A 160 -14.00 -10.53 9.36
CA GLU A 160 -15.06 -10.98 10.29
C GLU A 160 -16.45 -10.56 9.79
N ASN A 161 -16.57 -9.35 9.27
CA ASN A 161 -17.83 -8.82 8.75
C ASN A 161 -18.18 -9.31 7.33
N LEU A 162 -17.21 -9.66 6.50
CA LEU A 162 -17.43 -9.98 5.09
C LEU A 162 -17.32 -11.47 4.77
N TYR A 163 -16.43 -12.17 5.48
CA TYR A 163 -16.04 -13.56 5.24
C TYR A 163 -15.72 -14.28 6.55
N PRO A 164 -16.65 -14.36 7.53
CA PRO A 164 -16.38 -14.89 8.87
C PRO A 164 -15.83 -16.33 8.83
N GLU A 165 -16.19 -17.10 7.81
CA GLU A 165 -15.74 -18.49 7.65
C GLU A 165 -14.24 -18.66 7.41
N VAL A 166 -13.49 -17.59 7.06
CA VAL A 166 -12.04 -17.70 6.81
C VAL A 166 -11.18 -17.14 7.93
N VAL A 167 -11.76 -16.50 8.94
CA VAL A 167 -11.03 -15.78 9.99
C VAL A 167 -10.12 -16.69 10.80
N HIS A 168 -10.52 -17.95 11.02
CA HIS A 168 -9.75 -18.95 11.77
C HIS A 168 -8.36 -19.24 11.18
N LYS A 169 -8.11 -18.87 9.94
CA LYS A 169 -6.81 -19.04 9.26
C LYS A 169 -6.09 -17.73 8.94
N VAL A 170 -6.58 -16.62 9.52
CA VAL A 170 -5.95 -15.31 9.36
C VAL A 170 -4.93 -15.08 10.46
N ALA A 171 -3.74 -14.63 10.06
CA ALA A 171 -2.73 -14.12 10.97
C ALA A 171 -2.40 -12.67 10.59
N VAL A 172 -2.06 -11.84 11.58
CA VAL A 172 -1.57 -10.48 11.34
C VAL A 172 -0.06 -10.51 11.30
N CYS A 173 0.52 -10.09 10.16
CA CYS A 173 1.94 -9.80 10.04
C CYS A 173 2.07 -8.35 9.57
N HIS A 174 2.43 -7.46 10.49
CA HIS A 174 2.56 -6.05 10.21
C HIS A 174 3.65 -5.79 9.18
N MET A 175 3.29 -5.07 8.12
CA MET A 175 4.23 -4.75 7.05
C MET A 175 5.39 -3.88 7.54
N GLY A 176 6.59 -4.19 7.08
CA GLY A 176 7.79 -3.44 7.40
C GLY A 176 7.97 -2.18 6.57
N ILE A 177 8.77 -1.26 7.07
CA ILE A 177 9.23 -0.05 6.41
C ILE A 177 10.76 0.03 6.38
N ASP A 178 11.33 0.71 5.40
CA ASP A 178 12.77 0.98 5.31
C ASP A 178 13.12 2.22 6.12
N HIS A 179 13.48 2.03 7.39
CA HIS A 179 13.87 3.09 8.31
C HIS A 179 15.20 3.77 7.96
N LYS A 180 16.02 3.18 7.06
CA LYS A 180 17.24 3.83 6.59
C LYS A 180 16.91 4.88 5.52
N ARG A 181 15.93 4.58 4.70
CA ARG A 181 15.44 5.48 3.66
C ARG A 181 14.49 6.55 4.21
N PHE A 182 13.50 6.11 4.98
CA PHE A 182 12.51 6.99 5.62
C PHE A 182 12.93 7.24 7.06
N THR A 183 13.57 8.37 7.30
CA THR A 183 14.16 8.70 8.61
C THR A 183 13.94 10.17 8.96
N PRO A 184 13.68 10.49 10.24
CA PRO A 184 13.55 11.88 10.69
C PRO A 184 14.85 12.69 10.52
N GLU A 185 16.01 12.03 10.39
CA GLU A 185 17.29 12.71 10.16
C GLU A 185 17.26 13.61 8.91
N LEU A 186 16.52 13.22 7.87
CA LEU A 186 16.36 14.05 6.67
C LEU A 186 15.65 15.37 6.94
N LYS A 187 14.80 15.47 7.98
CA LYS A 187 14.14 16.72 8.35
C LYS A 187 15.10 17.79 8.84
N LYS A 188 16.30 17.43 9.31
CA LYS A 188 17.35 18.39 9.63
C LYS A 188 17.76 19.21 8.40
N GLN A 189 17.51 18.69 7.20
CA GLN A 189 17.77 19.35 5.91
C GLN A 189 16.52 20.02 5.32
N LYS A 190 15.42 20.15 6.08
CA LYS A 190 14.12 20.63 5.60
C LYS A 190 14.22 21.95 4.80
N ASN A 191 14.94 22.92 5.33
CA ASN A 191 15.08 24.22 4.67
C ASN A 191 15.88 24.10 3.35
N ALA A 192 16.98 23.36 3.34
CA ALA A 192 17.79 23.11 2.13
C ALA A 192 16.99 22.34 1.07
N LEU A 193 16.16 21.36 1.50
CA LEU A 193 15.26 20.65 0.60
C LEU A 193 14.17 21.57 0.04
N ARG A 194 13.60 22.46 0.84
CA ARG A 194 12.63 23.46 0.36
C ARG A 194 13.25 24.41 -0.67
N GLU A 195 14.46 24.89 -0.43
CA GLU A 195 15.22 25.69 -1.39
C GLU A 195 15.48 24.91 -2.70
N LYS A 196 15.97 23.68 -2.61
CA LYS A 196 16.17 22.79 -3.77
C LYS A 196 14.92 22.66 -4.64
N TYR A 197 13.74 22.56 -4.02
CA TYR A 197 12.47 22.42 -4.72
C TYR A 197 11.72 23.74 -4.93
N ARG A 198 12.37 24.89 -4.66
CA ARG A 198 11.81 26.25 -4.84
C ARG A 198 10.51 26.47 -4.07
N LEU A 199 10.46 25.99 -2.84
CA LEU A 199 9.35 26.18 -1.91
C LEU A 199 9.72 27.26 -0.88
N ASP A 200 8.79 28.14 -0.56
CA ASP A 200 9.01 29.16 0.47
C ASP A 200 9.15 28.49 1.85
N PRO A 201 10.19 28.79 2.63
CA PRO A 201 10.35 28.27 4.00
C PRO A 201 9.18 28.61 4.94
N LYS A 202 8.43 29.68 4.65
CA LYS A 202 7.28 30.13 5.46
C LYS A 202 5.98 29.39 5.12
N ASP A 203 5.90 28.70 3.98
CA ASP A 203 4.72 27.95 3.59
C ASP A 203 4.51 26.72 4.48
N PHE A 204 3.25 26.42 4.77
CA PHE A 204 2.87 25.14 5.35
C PHE A 204 2.68 24.12 4.22
N ILE A 205 3.53 23.11 4.17
CA ILE A 205 3.57 22.14 3.07
C ILE A 205 2.80 20.88 3.44
N ILE A 206 1.72 20.61 2.70
CA ILE A 206 0.95 19.39 2.76
C ILE A 206 1.41 18.48 1.62
N LEU A 207 1.66 17.20 1.92
CA LEU A 207 2.01 16.19 0.93
C LEU A 207 0.88 15.14 0.80
N PHE A 208 0.51 14.85 -0.44
CA PHE A 208 -0.30 13.69 -0.81
C PHE A 208 0.54 12.74 -1.66
N VAL A 209 0.53 11.45 -1.34
CA VAL A 209 1.27 10.41 -2.08
C VAL A 209 0.34 9.29 -2.52
N GLY A 210 0.28 9.03 -3.82
CA GLY A 210 -0.51 7.93 -4.35
C GLY A 210 -0.67 7.96 -5.87
N ASN A 211 -0.93 6.81 -6.48
CA ASN A 211 -1.15 6.66 -7.92
C ASN A 211 -2.60 6.32 -8.29
N GLU A 212 -3.48 6.15 -7.30
CA GLU A 212 -4.90 5.87 -7.45
C GLU A 212 -5.75 7.00 -6.84
N PRO A 213 -5.88 8.16 -7.53
CA PRO A 213 -6.44 9.38 -6.93
C PRO A 213 -7.85 9.19 -6.36
N ARG A 214 -8.68 8.37 -7.01
CA ARG A 214 -10.06 8.10 -6.55
C ARG A 214 -10.07 7.29 -5.24
N ARG A 215 -9.27 6.24 -5.15
CA ARG A 215 -9.22 5.38 -3.97
C ARG A 215 -8.53 6.07 -2.80
N LYS A 216 -7.49 6.82 -3.09
CA LYS A 216 -6.70 7.58 -2.09
C LYS A 216 -7.36 8.88 -1.63
N GLY A 217 -8.55 9.24 -2.18
CA GLY A 217 -9.34 10.37 -1.71
C GLY A 217 -8.85 11.75 -2.15
N LEU A 218 -8.08 11.84 -3.25
CA LEU A 218 -7.55 13.12 -3.72
C LEU A 218 -8.64 14.16 -4.00
N SER A 219 -9.79 13.75 -4.54
CA SER A 219 -10.89 14.69 -4.83
C SER A 219 -11.41 15.36 -3.56
N LEU A 220 -11.56 14.60 -2.46
CA LEU A 220 -11.96 15.14 -1.17
C LEU A 220 -10.91 16.12 -0.64
N LEU A 221 -9.62 15.74 -0.72
CA LEU A 221 -8.54 16.61 -0.29
C LEU A 221 -8.52 17.93 -1.06
N LEU A 222 -8.65 17.89 -2.39
CA LEU A 222 -8.66 19.09 -3.23
C LEU A 222 -9.81 20.04 -2.88
N GLU A 223 -11.02 19.50 -2.65
CA GLU A 223 -12.17 20.33 -2.26
C GLU A 223 -11.95 21.01 -0.90
N VAL A 224 -11.40 20.30 0.07
CA VAL A 224 -11.13 20.84 1.42
C VAL A 224 -9.95 21.80 1.40
N PHE A 225 -8.91 21.50 0.62
CA PHE A 225 -7.69 22.31 0.50
C PHE A 225 -7.97 23.74 0.08
N LEU A 226 -8.93 23.96 -0.82
CA LEU A 226 -9.27 25.31 -1.29
C LEU A 226 -9.79 26.25 -0.17
N LYS A 227 -10.19 25.69 0.98
CA LYS A 227 -10.65 26.46 2.16
C LYS A 227 -9.51 26.81 3.13
N LEU A 228 -8.29 26.35 2.88
CA LEU A 228 -7.12 26.63 3.72
C LEU A 228 -6.48 27.99 3.39
N PRO A 229 -5.73 28.60 4.35
CA PRO A 229 -5.01 29.86 4.14
C PRO A 229 -4.07 29.86 2.92
N GLU A 230 -3.77 31.05 2.39
CA GLU A 230 -2.97 31.21 1.17
C GLU A 230 -1.51 30.72 1.30
N ASN A 231 -0.95 30.74 2.50
CA ASN A 231 0.39 30.23 2.79
C ASN A 231 0.47 28.70 2.93
N VAL A 232 -0.61 27.96 2.59
CA VAL A 232 -0.62 26.51 2.57
C VAL A 232 -0.44 26.01 1.14
N LYS A 233 0.53 25.11 0.91
CA LYS A 233 0.77 24.47 -0.39
C LYS A 233 0.53 22.97 -0.33
N LEU A 234 -0.02 22.42 -1.40
CA LEU A 234 -0.27 20.99 -1.57
C LEU A 234 0.64 20.43 -2.66
N LEU A 235 1.50 19.50 -2.27
CA LEU A 235 2.32 18.70 -3.19
C LEU A 235 1.65 17.35 -3.43
N ILE A 236 1.49 16.96 -4.70
CA ILE A 236 0.82 15.72 -5.10
C ILE A 236 1.82 14.83 -5.85
N ALA A 237 2.29 13.77 -5.20
CA ALA A 237 3.21 12.79 -5.76
C ALA A 237 2.50 11.54 -6.27
N GLY A 238 2.98 10.97 -7.40
CA GLY A 238 2.47 9.75 -8.01
C GLY A 238 1.40 9.98 -9.08
N ILE A 239 0.96 11.21 -9.29
CA ILE A 239 -0.12 11.57 -10.22
C ILE A 239 0.34 12.70 -11.13
N GLN A 240 0.03 12.60 -12.42
CA GLN A 240 0.19 13.69 -13.38
C GLN A 240 -1.01 14.63 -13.33
N GLY A 241 -0.77 15.94 -13.37
CA GLY A 241 -1.80 16.95 -13.37
C GLY A 241 -1.25 18.32 -13.75
N LYS A 242 -2.13 19.30 -13.91
CA LYS A 242 -1.75 20.69 -14.17
C LYS A 242 -1.54 21.40 -12.83
N SER A 243 -0.32 21.80 -12.56
CA SER A 243 0.02 22.59 -11.37
C SER A 243 -0.62 23.99 -11.43
N GLN A 244 -0.95 24.51 -10.25
CA GLN A 244 -1.46 25.85 -9.99
C GLN A 244 -0.60 26.46 -8.88
N GLU A 245 -0.82 27.71 -8.53
CA GLU A 245 0.02 28.46 -7.58
C GLU A 245 0.24 27.72 -6.24
N ARG A 246 -0.84 27.15 -5.67
CA ARG A 246 -0.77 26.43 -4.37
C ARG A 246 -0.84 24.92 -4.46
N ILE A 247 -1.08 24.36 -5.66
CA ILE A 247 -1.23 22.92 -5.90
C ILE A 247 -0.20 22.48 -6.93
N VAL A 248 0.77 21.68 -6.51
CA VAL A 248 1.89 21.24 -7.35
C VAL A 248 1.80 19.74 -7.60
N TYR A 249 1.60 19.34 -8.83
CA TYR A 249 1.66 17.94 -9.27
C TYR A 249 3.10 17.56 -9.61
N LEU A 250 3.69 16.68 -8.80
CA LEU A 250 5.07 16.24 -8.94
C LEU A 250 5.22 15.09 -9.95
N GLY A 251 4.10 14.43 -10.32
CA GLY A 251 4.18 13.22 -11.12
C GLY A 251 4.87 12.07 -10.39
N LYS A 252 5.56 11.20 -11.12
CA LYS A 252 6.35 10.11 -10.53
C LYS A 252 7.64 10.66 -9.94
N VAL A 253 7.82 10.50 -8.63
CA VAL A 253 8.98 10.96 -7.86
C VAL A 253 9.90 9.78 -7.56
N GLN A 254 11.22 9.97 -7.70
CA GLN A 254 12.22 8.95 -7.33
C GLN A 254 12.62 9.06 -5.85
N ASN A 255 12.89 10.28 -5.37
CA ASN A 255 13.35 10.58 -4.00
C ASN A 255 12.15 11.03 -3.16
N ILE A 256 11.17 10.17 -2.97
CA ILE A 256 9.94 10.53 -2.23
C ILE A 256 10.22 10.83 -0.75
N GLU A 257 11.27 10.25 -0.18
CA GLU A 257 11.74 10.49 1.18
C GLU A 257 12.09 11.96 1.43
N GLU A 258 12.62 12.67 0.44
CA GLU A 258 12.88 14.11 0.54
C GLU A 258 11.58 14.92 0.67
N PHE A 259 10.52 14.49 -0.02
CA PHE A 259 9.21 15.15 0.04
C PHE A 259 8.50 14.91 1.37
N TYR A 260 8.64 13.73 1.97
CA TYR A 260 8.19 13.53 3.35
C TYR A 260 8.97 14.45 4.31
N ALA A 261 10.29 14.51 4.19
CA ALA A 261 11.14 15.30 5.07
C ALA A 261 10.86 16.81 5.01
N LEU A 262 10.63 17.38 3.80
CA LEU A 262 10.35 18.81 3.64
C LEU A 262 8.92 19.21 4.01
N SER A 263 8.00 18.26 4.13
CA SER A 263 6.58 18.54 4.40
C SER A 263 6.30 18.69 5.90
N ASP A 264 5.25 19.47 6.21
CA ASP A 264 4.76 19.68 7.57
C ASP A 264 3.71 18.63 7.94
N LEU A 265 2.95 18.17 6.94
CA LEU A 265 1.83 17.26 7.13
C LEU A 265 1.65 16.37 5.90
N VAL A 266 1.36 15.10 6.11
CA VAL A 266 0.83 14.21 5.06
C VAL A 266 -0.68 14.11 5.22
N VAL A 267 -1.44 14.17 4.12
CA VAL A 267 -2.89 13.97 4.15
C VAL A 267 -3.29 12.91 3.15
N LEU A 268 -3.83 11.80 3.68
CA LEU A 268 -4.24 10.62 2.91
C LEU A 268 -5.68 10.21 3.26
N PRO A 269 -6.72 10.93 2.81
CA PRO A 269 -8.11 10.62 3.12
C PRO A 269 -8.60 9.44 2.27
N THR A 270 -7.95 8.30 2.42
CA THR A 270 -8.20 7.11 1.58
C THR A 270 -9.58 6.53 1.83
N LEU A 271 -10.26 6.13 0.76
CA LEU A 271 -11.55 5.43 0.85
C LEU A 271 -11.39 3.97 1.25
N TYR A 272 -10.23 3.40 1.03
CA TYR A 272 -9.81 2.08 1.51
C TYR A 272 -8.38 1.77 1.12
N ASP A 273 -7.55 1.42 2.09
CA ASP A 273 -6.17 0.99 1.86
C ASP A 273 -5.74 -0.08 2.86
N PRO A 274 -5.67 -1.35 2.48
CA PRO A 274 -5.27 -2.44 3.39
C PRO A 274 -3.76 -2.48 3.65
N GLY A 275 -2.95 -1.77 2.86
CA GLY A 275 -1.49 -1.80 2.94
C GLY A 275 -0.87 -0.43 2.71
N ALA A 276 -1.26 0.57 3.51
CA ALA A 276 -0.90 1.97 3.35
C ALA A 276 0.57 2.26 3.68
N LEU A 277 1.48 1.91 2.77
CA LEU A 277 2.91 2.30 2.86
C LEU A 277 3.07 3.79 3.12
N THR A 278 2.24 4.64 2.47
CA THR A 278 2.27 6.10 2.64
C THR A 278 2.18 6.52 4.12
N THR A 279 1.33 5.86 4.91
CA THR A 279 1.16 6.16 6.33
C THR A 279 2.41 5.77 7.11
N LEU A 280 2.99 4.60 6.84
CA LEU A 280 4.22 4.16 7.47
C LEU A 280 5.42 5.02 7.04
N GLU A 281 5.51 5.38 5.75
CA GLU A 281 6.57 6.25 5.22
C GLU A 281 6.54 7.64 5.86
N ALA A 282 5.34 8.22 6.03
CA ALA A 282 5.18 9.50 6.71
C ALA A 282 5.66 9.46 8.16
N LEU A 283 5.18 8.48 8.93
CA LEU A 283 5.57 8.30 10.33
C LEU A 283 7.07 8.02 10.47
N ALA A 284 7.64 7.11 9.65
CA ALA A 284 9.07 6.81 9.68
C ALA A 284 9.93 8.04 9.38
N SER A 285 9.48 8.91 8.47
CA SER A 285 10.14 10.18 8.14
C SER A 285 9.97 11.27 9.20
N GLY A 286 9.30 10.99 10.32
CA GLY A 286 9.00 11.98 11.35
C GLY A 286 7.93 13.00 10.93
N THR A 287 7.11 12.70 9.93
CA THR A 287 6.08 13.62 9.44
C THR A 287 4.69 13.16 9.89
N PRO A 288 3.94 14.00 10.63
CA PRO A 288 2.60 13.66 11.05
C PRO A 288 1.66 13.46 9.85
N ILE A 289 0.63 12.63 10.05
CA ILE A 289 -0.31 12.30 8.98
C ILE A 289 -1.77 12.43 9.44
N ILE A 290 -2.62 12.91 8.55
CA ILE A 290 -4.07 12.72 8.62
C ILE A 290 -4.42 11.58 7.66
N THR A 291 -4.91 10.46 8.21
CA THR A 291 -5.42 9.35 7.41
C THR A 291 -6.88 9.05 7.75
N SER A 292 -7.49 8.08 7.09
CA SER A 292 -8.91 7.78 7.31
C SER A 292 -9.14 6.55 8.18
N VAL A 293 -10.37 6.41 8.67
CA VAL A 293 -10.85 5.19 9.34
C VAL A 293 -10.74 3.92 8.48
N PHE A 294 -10.52 4.07 7.16
CA PHE A 294 -10.41 2.98 6.19
C PHE A 294 -8.96 2.66 5.79
N ASP A 295 -7.99 3.25 6.45
CA ASP A 295 -6.58 2.92 6.32
C ASP A 295 -6.21 1.79 7.27
N GLY A 296 -5.59 0.73 6.77
CA GLY A 296 -5.11 -0.38 7.60
C GLY A 296 -4.10 0.09 8.65
N ALA A 297 -3.18 0.97 8.28
CA ALA A 297 -2.15 1.48 9.19
C ALA A 297 -2.66 2.51 10.23
N LYS A 298 -3.96 2.84 10.23
CA LYS A 298 -4.57 3.74 11.23
C LYS A 298 -4.32 3.28 12.68
N GLU A 299 -4.14 1.98 12.90
CA GLU A 299 -3.90 1.42 14.23
C GLU A 299 -2.64 1.97 14.91
N PHE A 300 -1.69 2.52 14.15
CA PHE A 300 -0.50 3.17 14.67
C PHE A 300 -0.66 4.68 14.90
N ILE A 301 -1.81 5.25 14.56
CA ILE A 301 -2.08 6.67 14.77
C ILE A 301 -2.59 6.91 16.18
N LYS A 302 -1.90 7.81 16.88
CA LYS A 302 -2.33 8.36 18.17
C LYS A 302 -2.69 9.83 17.95
N GLU A 303 -3.99 10.15 18.09
CA GLU A 303 -4.56 11.49 17.87
C GLU A 303 -3.75 12.58 18.59
N GLY A 304 -3.28 13.58 17.86
CA GLY A 304 -2.50 14.70 18.36
C GLY A 304 -1.05 14.39 18.78
N VAL A 305 -0.60 13.14 18.68
CA VAL A 305 0.76 12.70 19.05
C VAL A 305 1.63 12.46 17.80
N ASN A 306 1.09 11.75 16.80
CA ASN A 306 1.78 11.46 15.55
C ASN A 306 0.89 11.66 14.31
N GLY A 307 -0.38 12.01 14.50
CA GLY A 307 -1.32 12.21 13.42
C GLY A 307 -2.77 12.28 13.89
N TRP A 308 -3.68 12.16 12.91
CA TRP A 308 -5.14 12.19 13.12
C TRP A 308 -5.84 11.20 12.20
N ILE A 309 -7.02 10.76 12.61
CA ILE A 309 -7.88 9.87 11.83
C ILE A 309 -9.15 10.61 11.46
N THR A 310 -9.57 10.59 10.19
CA THR A 310 -10.80 11.23 9.68
C THR A 310 -11.82 10.21 9.20
N THR A 311 -13.10 10.53 9.39
CA THR A 311 -14.24 9.75 8.85
C THR A 311 -14.50 10.01 7.37
N LEU A 312 -13.79 10.92 6.74
CA LEU A 312 -13.95 11.43 5.37
C LEU A 312 -15.08 12.48 5.20
N GLU A 313 -15.67 12.95 6.29
CA GLU A 313 -16.54 14.11 6.24
C GLU A 313 -15.70 15.38 6.00
N LYS A 314 -16.15 16.25 5.07
CA LYS A 314 -15.37 17.42 4.60
C LYS A 314 -15.02 18.38 5.74
N GLU A 315 -15.99 18.64 6.58
CA GLU A 315 -15.88 19.54 7.72
C GLU A 315 -14.91 19.01 8.76
N GLU A 316 -14.96 17.70 9.04
CA GLU A 316 -14.04 17.05 9.97
C GLU A 316 -12.61 17.06 9.43
N LEU A 317 -12.41 16.73 8.14
CA LEU A 317 -11.08 16.76 7.51
C LEU A 317 -10.51 18.18 7.57
N LEU A 318 -11.31 19.21 7.27
CA LEU A 318 -10.90 20.61 7.37
C LEU A 318 -10.50 20.99 8.79
N GLN A 319 -11.32 20.61 9.79
CA GLN A 319 -11.01 20.88 11.20
C GLN A 319 -9.69 20.22 11.63
N LYS A 320 -9.46 18.94 11.24
CA LYS A 320 -8.20 18.23 11.54
C LYS A 320 -7.01 18.87 10.83
N MET A 321 -7.16 19.34 9.60
CA MET A 321 -6.10 20.09 8.92
C MET A 321 -5.76 21.40 9.64
N HIS A 322 -6.76 22.17 10.06
CA HIS A 322 -6.53 23.38 10.87
C HIS A 322 -5.89 23.07 12.24
N LEU A 323 -6.29 21.96 12.88
CA LEU A 323 -5.69 21.51 14.13
C LEU A 323 -4.22 21.13 13.92
N ALA A 324 -3.91 20.40 12.86
CA ALA A 324 -2.55 20.00 12.52
C ALA A 324 -1.63 21.20 12.26
N MET A 325 -2.15 22.27 11.63
CA MET A 325 -1.39 23.51 11.40
C MET A 325 -1.02 24.24 12.70
N LYS A 326 -1.78 24.03 13.78
CA LYS A 326 -1.56 24.67 15.09
C LYS A 326 -0.83 23.79 16.09
N THR A 327 -0.74 22.49 15.81
CA THR A 327 -0.18 21.51 16.73
C THR A 327 1.27 21.19 16.35
N LYS A 328 2.19 21.39 17.27
CA LYS A 328 3.58 20.96 17.08
C LYS A 328 3.71 19.50 17.47
N ILE A 329 3.92 18.62 16.50
CA ILE A 329 4.19 17.20 16.72
C ILE A 329 5.70 16.96 16.65
N SER A 330 6.21 16.11 17.57
CA SER A 330 7.61 15.70 17.56
C SER A 330 7.88 14.70 16.44
N GLU A 331 8.99 14.88 15.74
CA GLU A 331 9.47 13.99 14.69
C GLU A 331 9.77 12.60 15.24
N GLU A 332 10.33 12.55 16.46
CA GLU A 332 10.62 11.33 17.19
C GLU A 332 9.33 10.60 17.58
N ALA A 333 8.27 11.30 18.01
CA ALA A 333 6.99 10.69 18.35
C ALA A 333 6.38 9.97 17.13
N CYS A 334 6.50 10.56 15.92
CA CYS A 334 6.10 9.90 14.70
C CYS A 334 6.94 8.63 14.43
N SER A 335 8.26 8.75 14.38
CA SER A 335 9.14 7.65 13.97
C SER A 335 9.19 6.51 15.00
N GLN A 336 9.17 6.82 16.29
CA GLN A 336 9.17 5.82 17.36
C GLN A 336 7.89 5.00 17.39
N SER A 337 6.74 5.56 16.97
CA SER A 337 5.46 4.84 16.98
C SER A 337 5.47 3.57 16.13
N ILE A 338 6.33 3.50 15.12
CA ILE A 338 6.45 2.37 14.18
C ILE A 338 7.87 1.80 14.07
N SER A 339 8.78 2.14 14.99
CA SER A 339 10.19 1.72 14.96
C SER A 339 10.38 0.20 14.92
N HIS A 340 9.43 -0.54 15.48
CA HIS A 340 9.38 -2.01 15.50
C HIS A 340 8.96 -2.64 14.16
N LEU A 341 8.37 -1.86 13.22
CA LEU A 341 7.92 -2.33 11.92
C LEU A 341 9.08 -2.38 10.94
N THR A 342 9.86 -3.44 10.97
CA THR A 342 10.98 -3.65 10.03
C THR A 342 10.63 -4.71 8.97
N TRP A 343 11.29 -4.67 7.83
CA TRP A 343 11.15 -5.73 6.83
C TRP A 343 11.58 -7.09 7.37
N ASP A 344 12.55 -7.12 8.29
CA ASP A 344 13.01 -8.36 8.91
C ASP A 344 11.95 -8.94 9.84
N SER A 345 11.37 -8.14 10.75
CA SER A 345 10.27 -8.60 11.63
C SER A 345 9.04 -9.07 10.84
N TYR A 346 8.72 -8.37 9.74
CA TYR A 346 7.62 -8.76 8.87
C TYR A 346 7.87 -10.14 8.21
N VAL A 347 9.05 -10.32 7.61
CA VAL A 347 9.36 -11.58 6.93
C VAL A 347 9.58 -12.73 7.91
N ASP A 348 10.09 -12.47 9.11
CA ASP A 348 10.16 -13.46 10.19
C ASP A 348 8.75 -13.96 10.60
N CYS A 349 7.78 -13.03 10.68
CA CYS A 349 6.37 -13.41 10.87
C CYS A 349 5.86 -14.27 9.70
N LEU A 350 6.13 -13.90 8.44
CA LEU A 350 5.74 -14.74 7.29
C LEU A 350 6.37 -16.12 7.33
N VAL A 351 7.65 -16.22 7.68
CA VAL A 351 8.38 -17.50 7.81
C VAL A 351 7.75 -18.37 8.88
N SER A 352 7.42 -17.82 10.04
CA SER A 352 6.71 -18.54 11.11
C SER A 352 5.36 -19.09 10.62
N GLN A 353 4.61 -18.33 9.82
CA GLN A 353 3.35 -18.79 9.25
C GLN A 353 3.52 -19.84 8.15
N MET A 354 4.65 -19.83 7.43
CA MET A 354 4.98 -20.85 6.43
C MET A 354 5.42 -22.18 7.07
N GLU A 355 6.08 -22.14 8.23
CA GLU A 355 6.53 -23.34 8.96
C GLU A 355 5.38 -24.13 9.57
N GLY A 356 4.24 -23.49 9.78
CA GLY A 356 3.00 -24.13 10.25
C GLY A 356 2.14 -24.76 9.15
N LEU A 357 2.60 -24.79 7.88
CA LEU A 357 1.87 -25.31 6.72
C LEU A 357 2.40 -26.68 6.28
#